data_7dc3ef5c447349a84261122f974561db
#
_entry.id   7dc3ef5c447349a84261122f974561db
#
_cell.length_a   1.000
_cell.length_b   1.000
_cell.length_c   1.000
_cell.angle_alpha   90.00
_cell.angle_beta   90.00
_cell.angle_gamma   90.00
#
_symmetry.space_group_name_H-M   'P 1'
#
loop_
_entity.id
_entity.type
_entity.pdbx_description
1 polymer ?
#
loop_
_entity_poly.entity_id
_entity_poly.type
_entity_poly.pdbx_seq_one_letter_code
_entity_poly.pdbx_strand_id
1 'polypeptide(L)'
;IKYETWVETITPQEEVEQLISQLAARAPKQASCINLLVKHDGKLTTDQLRHLGGIDRAVIRALEKKELIETYEVEVIRDPYQNYKVEPAKLIKPTLEQALALSTIEEAIDKGSSKPILLYGVTGSGKTHVYIKAIEKTLFTGRSAIVLVPELALTPQAVLQFRAHFGDLVAVLHSGLSTGERFDSWRQIKSGRYRIVVGARSAIFAPVPN
;
A
#
# COMPACT_ATOMS: atom_id res chain seq x y z
N ILE A 1 -15.81 -1.35 1.17
CA ILE A 1 -14.88 -1.43 0.04
C ILE A 1 -14.98 -0.11 -0.71
N LYS A 2 -13.86 0.45 -1.16
CA LYS A 2 -13.83 1.63 -2.03
C LYS A 2 -13.53 1.18 -3.44
N TYR A 3 -14.28 1.68 -4.40
CA TYR A 3 -14.02 1.46 -5.82
C TYR A 3 -13.72 2.80 -6.50
N GLU A 4 -12.85 2.77 -7.49
CA GLU A 4 -12.65 3.86 -8.45
C GLU A 4 -13.09 3.36 -9.83
N THR A 5 -13.84 4.22 -10.53
CA THR A 5 -14.27 3.92 -11.90
C THR A 5 -13.17 4.37 -12.86
N TRP A 6 -12.61 3.43 -13.57
CA TRP A 6 -11.66 3.65 -14.65
C TRP A 6 -12.38 3.76 -15.97
N VAL A 7 -11.84 4.56 -16.85
CA VAL A 7 -12.31 4.80 -18.22
C VAL A 7 -11.14 4.48 -19.14
N GLU A 8 -11.35 3.59 -20.08
CA GLU A 8 -10.33 3.14 -21.03
C GLU A 8 -10.83 3.29 -22.47
N THR A 9 -9.99 3.78 -23.38
CA THR A 9 -10.35 3.85 -24.79
C THR A 9 -10.19 2.49 -25.44
N ILE A 10 -11.20 2.08 -26.20
CA ILE A 10 -11.17 0.86 -27.01
C ILE A 10 -10.90 1.15 -28.49
N THR A 11 -10.76 2.43 -28.84
CA THR A 11 -10.47 2.86 -30.21
C THR A 11 -9.03 2.52 -30.58
N PRO A 12 -8.75 1.84 -31.71
CA PRO A 12 -7.40 1.57 -32.19
C PRO A 12 -6.61 2.87 -32.36
N GLN A 13 -5.32 2.82 -32.02
CA GLN A 13 -4.45 4.00 -32.01
C GLN A 13 -4.38 4.69 -33.40
N GLU A 14 -4.48 3.93 -34.47
CA GLU A 14 -4.47 4.42 -35.86
C GLU A 14 -5.70 5.25 -36.24
N GLU A 15 -6.84 5.03 -35.56
CA GLU A 15 -8.11 5.69 -35.84
C GLU A 15 -8.37 6.90 -34.92
N VAL A 16 -7.60 7.03 -33.83
CA VAL A 16 -7.84 8.03 -32.78
C VAL A 16 -7.77 9.47 -33.28
N GLU A 17 -6.78 9.81 -34.09
CA GLU A 17 -6.63 11.19 -34.59
C GLU A 17 -7.79 11.62 -35.48
N GLN A 18 -8.26 10.70 -36.32
CA GLN A 18 -9.41 10.93 -37.17
C GLN A 18 -10.70 11.06 -36.34
N LEU A 19 -10.87 10.22 -35.33
CA LEU A 19 -11.99 10.28 -34.38
C LEU A 19 -12.01 11.61 -33.63
N ILE A 20 -10.88 12.05 -33.08
CA ILE A 20 -10.76 13.32 -32.37
C ILE A 20 -11.16 14.48 -33.29
N SER A 21 -10.70 14.49 -34.54
CA SER A 21 -11.01 15.52 -35.51
C SER A 21 -12.54 15.56 -35.84
N GLN A 22 -13.15 14.41 -36.00
CA GLN A 22 -14.60 14.30 -36.23
C GLN A 22 -15.44 14.75 -35.03
N LEU A 23 -15.01 14.39 -33.82
CA LEU A 23 -15.69 14.78 -32.59
C LEU A 23 -15.51 16.25 -32.24
N ALA A 24 -14.36 16.84 -32.55
CA ALA A 24 -14.05 18.23 -32.24
C ALA A 24 -15.10 19.22 -32.80
N ALA A 25 -15.60 18.95 -34.01
CA ALA A 25 -16.58 19.81 -34.68
C ALA A 25 -18.00 19.71 -34.08
N ARG A 26 -18.36 18.56 -33.49
CA ARG A 26 -19.76 18.27 -33.06
C ARG A 26 -19.91 18.11 -31.54
N ALA A 27 -18.86 17.66 -30.89
CA ALA A 27 -18.85 17.31 -29.46
C ALA A 27 -17.46 17.55 -28.83
N PRO A 28 -17.03 18.82 -28.65
CA PRO A 28 -15.68 19.17 -28.24
C PRO A 28 -15.26 18.55 -26.90
N LYS A 29 -16.18 18.38 -25.95
CA LYS A 29 -15.89 17.69 -24.67
C LYS A 29 -15.60 16.20 -24.84
N GLN A 30 -16.26 15.52 -25.82
CA GLN A 30 -15.98 14.13 -26.14
C GLN A 30 -14.60 13.99 -26.79
N ALA A 31 -14.25 14.88 -27.73
CA ALA A 31 -12.93 14.94 -28.33
C ALA A 31 -11.82 15.17 -27.26
N SER A 32 -12.08 16.08 -26.33
CA SER A 32 -11.17 16.35 -25.21
C SER A 32 -10.97 15.12 -24.31
N CYS A 33 -12.03 14.37 -24.04
CA CYS A 33 -11.96 13.15 -23.24
C CYS A 33 -11.07 12.09 -23.92
N ILE A 34 -11.30 11.78 -25.19
CA ILE A 34 -10.48 10.82 -25.94
C ILE A 34 -9.02 11.28 -26.01
N ASN A 35 -8.76 12.58 -26.27
CA ASN A 35 -7.41 13.13 -26.30
C ASN A 35 -6.69 13.00 -24.93
N LEU A 36 -7.40 13.21 -23.83
CA LEU A 36 -6.85 13.01 -22.48
C LEU A 36 -6.50 11.53 -22.25
N LEU A 37 -7.38 10.61 -22.60
CA LEU A 37 -7.12 9.18 -22.47
C LEU A 37 -5.86 8.79 -23.24
N VAL A 38 -5.76 9.20 -24.50
CA VAL A 38 -4.59 8.87 -25.35
C VAL A 38 -3.29 9.42 -24.78
N LYS A 39 -3.30 10.65 -24.24
CA LYS A 39 -2.12 11.26 -23.62
C LYS A 39 -1.67 10.55 -22.33
N HIS A 40 -2.52 9.70 -21.76
CA HIS A 40 -2.28 8.97 -20.51
C HIS A 40 -2.42 7.46 -20.71
N ASP A 41 -1.78 6.92 -21.75
CA ASP A 41 -1.71 5.48 -22.04
C ASP A 41 -3.08 4.80 -22.20
N GLY A 42 -4.06 5.54 -22.66
CA GLY A 42 -5.39 5.03 -23.00
C GLY A 42 -6.38 4.95 -21.84
N LYS A 43 -5.97 5.24 -20.60
CA LYS A 43 -6.83 5.06 -19.43
C LYS A 43 -6.65 6.12 -18.34
N LEU A 44 -7.75 6.54 -17.74
CA LEU A 44 -7.79 7.46 -16.59
C LEU A 44 -8.99 7.12 -15.70
N THR A 45 -8.91 7.55 -14.43
CA THR A 45 -10.09 7.48 -13.57
C THR A 45 -11.09 8.60 -13.88
N THR A 46 -12.35 8.40 -13.53
CA THR A 46 -13.38 9.44 -13.68
C THR A 46 -13.03 10.73 -12.95
N ASP A 47 -12.35 10.64 -11.80
CA ASP A 47 -11.90 11.81 -11.04
C ASP A 47 -10.75 12.53 -11.75
N GLN A 48 -9.78 11.80 -12.31
CA GLN A 48 -8.72 12.40 -13.12
C GLN A 48 -9.27 13.09 -14.37
N LEU A 49 -10.21 12.49 -15.09
CA LEU A 49 -10.85 13.10 -16.24
C LEU A 49 -11.60 14.39 -15.88
N ARG A 50 -12.24 14.41 -14.69
CA ARG A 50 -12.89 15.62 -14.17
C ARG A 50 -11.88 16.72 -13.85
N HIS A 51 -10.78 16.39 -13.17
CA HIS A 51 -9.75 17.38 -12.77
C HIS A 51 -8.95 17.91 -13.96
N LEU A 52 -8.56 17.06 -14.90
CA LEU A 52 -7.69 17.44 -16.02
C LEU A 52 -8.45 18.13 -17.17
N GLY A 53 -9.71 17.73 -17.40
CA GLY A 53 -10.47 18.20 -18.57
C GLY A 53 -11.88 18.67 -18.32
N GLY A 54 -12.33 18.75 -17.05
CA GLY A 54 -13.71 19.09 -16.73
C GLY A 54 -14.72 18.10 -17.33
N ILE A 55 -14.30 16.85 -17.55
CA ILE A 55 -15.14 15.80 -18.15
C ILE A 55 -16.12 15.29 -17.10
N ASP A 56 -17.38 15.41 -17.38
CA ASP A 56 -18.45 14.93 -16.51
C ASP A 56 -18.94 13.52 -16.91
N ARG A 57 -19.76 12.92 -16.03
CA ARG A 57 -20.31 11.58 -16.26
C ARG A 57 -21.21 11.48 -17.50
N ALA A 58 -21.83 12.59 -17.94
CA ALA A 58 -22.67 12.60 -19.12
C ALA A 58 -21.83 12.40 -20.39
N VAL A 59 -20.65 13.03 -20.46
CA VAL A 59 -19.70 12.83 -21.56
C VAL A 59 -19.21 11.38 -21.62
N ILE A 60 -18.83 10.81 -20.48
CA ILE A 60 -18.37 9.42 -20.37
C ILE A 60 -19.45 8.46 -20.86
N ARG A 61 -20.68 8.57 -20.35
CA ARG A 61 -21.81 7.75 -20.80
C ARG A 61 -22.10 7.87 -22.31
N ALA A 62 -21.97 9.09 -22.86
CA ALA A 62 -22.20 9.32 -24.29
C ALA A 62 -21.11 8.65 -25.16
N LEU A 63 -19.86 8.60 -24.70
CA LEU A 63 -18.77 7.90 -25.37
C LEU A 63 -18.89 6.37 -25.23
N GLU A 64 -19.27 5.89 -24.05
CA GLU A 64 -19.52 4.47 -23.79
C GLU A 64 -20.67 3.93 -24.65
N LYS A 65 -21.77 4.68 -24.78
CA LYS A 65 -22.89 4.33 -25.67
C LYS A 65 -22.50 4.28 -27.16
N LYS A 66 -21.40 4.95 -27.55
CA LYS A 66 -20.83 4.92 -28.90
C LYS A 66 -19.78 3.83 -29.05
N GLU A 67 -19.54 3.04 -28.03
CA GLU A 67 -18.52 1.98 -28.02
C GLU A 67 -17.10 2.49 -28.32
N LEU A 68 -16.80 3.73 -27.88
CA LEU A 68 -15.49 4.36 -28.05
C LEU A 68 -14.60 4.22 -26.80
N ILE A 69 -15.24 3.99 -25.67
CA ILE A 69 -14.60 3.74 -24.39
C ILE A 69 -15.35 2.65 -23.62
N GLU A 70 -14.67 2.03 -22.68
CA GLU A 70 -15.29 1.18 -21.67
C GLU A 70 -15.05 1.72 -20.27
N THR A 71 -15.95 1.38 -19.34
CA THR A 71 -15.80 1.74 -17.91
C THR A 71 -15.82 0.48 -17.07
N TYR A 72 -14.93 0.43 -16.08
CA TYR A 72 -14.87 -0.66 -15.12
C TYR A 72 -14.49 -0.16 -13.73
N GLU A 73 -14.89 -0.90 -12.71
CA GLU A 73 -14.60 -0.56 -11.32
C GLU A 73 -13.38 -1.33 -10.82
N VAL A 74 -12.43 -0.60 -10.23
CA VAL A 74 -11.25 -1.19 -9.59
C VAL A 74 -11.33 -0.93 -8.09
N GLU A 75 -11.16 -1.98 -7.31
CA GLU A 75 -11.08 -1.86 -5.86
C GLU A 75 -9.81 -1.11 -5.46
N VAL A 76 -9.96 -0.04 -4.69
CA VAL A 76 -8.86 0.75 -4.16
C VAL A 76 -8.68 0.47 -2.68
N ILE A 77 -7.51 -0.03 -2.34
CA ILE A 77 -7.10 -0.26 -0.96
C ILE A 77 -6.58 1.06 -0.39
N ARG A 78 -7.19 1.52 0.70
CA ARG A 78 -6.76 2.73 1.38
C ARG A 78 -5.52 2.42 2.22
N ASP A 79 -4.41 3.04 1.85
CA ASP A 79 -3.19 3.01 2.65
C ASP A 79 -2.88 4.43 3.15
N PRO A 80 -2.98 4.70 4.46
CA PRO A 80 -2.73 6.03 5.02
C PRO A 80 -1.29 6.52 4.84
N TYR A 81 -0.38 5.62 4.48
CA TYR A 81 1.05 5.92 4.30
C TYR A 81 1.52 5.90 2.84
N GLN A 82 0.63 5.71 1.87
CA GLN A 82 0.98 5.61 0.44
C GLN A 82 1.72 6.84 -0.11
N ASN A 83 1.45 8.03 0.45
CA ASN A 83 2.03 9.29 -0.01
C ASN A 83 3.37 9.65 0.67
N TYR A 84 3.82 8.85 1.62
CA TYR A 84 5.10 9.10 2.28
C TYR A 84 6.24 8.52 1.47
N LYS A 85 7.27 9.34 1.22
CA LYS A 85 8.52 8.84 0.63
C LYS A 85 9.22 7.93 1.63
N VAL A 86 9.49 6.72 1.22
CA VAL A 86 10.25 5.75 2.00
C VAL A 86 11.68 5.75 1.49
N GLU A 87 12.62 6.20 2.32
CA GLU A 87 14.04 6.08 1.99
C GLU A 87 14.50 4.64 2.21
N PRO A 88 15.34 4.09 1.30
CA PRO A 88 15.88 2.75 1.49
C PRO A 88 16.62 2.62 2.82
N ALA A 89 16.41 1.52 3.51
CA ALA A 89 17.10 1.25 4.77
C ALA A 89 18.61 1.11 4.56
N LYS A 90 19.37 1.74 5.45
CA LYS A 90 20.83 1.55 5.48
C LYS A 90 21.16 0.15 6.02
N LEU A 91 22.02 -0.55 5.31
CA LEU A 91 22.57 -1.82 5.80
C LEU A 91 23.56 -1.52 6.94
N ILE A 92 23.16 -1.84 8.16
CA ILE A 92 23.98 -1.68 9.36
C ILE A 92 24.39 -3.08 9.82
N LYS A 93 25.68 -3.28 10.09
CA LYS A 93 26.14 -4.52 10.71
C LYS A 93 25.83 -4.49 12.20
N PRO A 94 25.33 -5.58 12.79
CA PRO A 94 25.09 -5.65 14.24
C PRO A 94 26.40 -5.57 15.03
N THR A 95 26.36 -4.98 16.21
CA THR A 95 27.45 -5.06 17.20
C THR A 95 27.53 -6.49 17.74
N LEU A 96 28.59 -6.79 18.50
CA LEU A 96 28.74 -8.12 19.12
C LEU A 96 27.58 -8.45 20.07
N GLU A 97 27.16 -7.47 20.89
CA GLU A 97 26.02 -7.67 21.80
C GLU A 97 24.71 -7.86 21.04
N GLN A 98 24.49 -7.09 19.96
CA GLN A 98 23.32 -7.26 19.12
C GLN A 98 23.33 -8.61 18.41
N ALA A 99 24.47 -9.09 17.95
CA ALA A 99 24.63 -10.40 17.31
C ALA A 99 24.32 -11.55 18.30
N LEU A 100 24.77 -11.45 19.56
CA LEU A 100 24.45 -12.41 20.61
C LEU A 100 22.95 -12.44 20.92
N ALA A 101 22.33 -11.26 21.05
CA ALA A 101 20.88 -11.17 21.25
C ALA A 101 20.11 -11.77 20.09
N LEU A 102 20.53 -11.49 18.84
CA LEU A 102 19.94 -12.06 17.62
C LEU A 102 20.07 -13.57 17.59
N SER A 103 21.24 -14.14 17.88
CA SER A 103 21.44 -15.60 17.91
C SER A 103 20.46 -16.28 18.89
N THR A 104 20.24 -15.70 20.07
CA THR A 104 19.27 -16.22 21.05
C THR A 104 17.84 -16.17 20.50
N ILE A 105 17.45 -15.06 19.82
CA ILE A 105 16.12 -14.89 19.27
C ILE A 105 15.92 -15.85 18.08
N GLU A 106 16.88 -15.96 17.19
CA GLU A 106 16.83 -16.83 16.02
C GLU A 106 16.73 -18.30 16.41
N GLU A 107 17.47 -18.73 17.42
CA GLU A 107 17.37 -20.09 17.97
C GLU A 107 15.98 -20.37 18.54
N ALA A 108 15.38 -19.40 19.24
CA ALA A 108 14.00 -19.52 19.75
C ALA A 108 12.98 -19.60 18.60
N ILE A 109 13.17 -18.80 17.54
CA ILE A 109 12.31 -18.83 16.34
C ILE A 109 12.42 -20.19 15.66
N ASP A 110 13.64 -20.73 15.46
CA ASP A 110 13.86 -22.01 14.78
C ASP A 110 13.29 -23.19 15.58
N LYS A 111 13.37 -23.12 16.89
CA LYS A 111 12.80 -24.13 17.80
C LYS A 111 11.28 -24.00 18.01
N GLY A 112 10.66 -22.94 17.48
CA GLY A 112 9.24 -22.64 17.75
C GLY A 112 8.94 -22.38 19.23
N SER A 113 9.91 -21.81 19.96
CA SER A 113 9.76 -21.55 21.38
C SER A 113 8.71 -20.47 21.67
N SER A 114 7.80 -20.73 22.61
CA SER A 114 6.82 -19.79 23.12
C SER A 114 7.32 -18.99 24.35
N LYS A 115 8.56 -19.22 24.79
CA LYS A 115 9.13 -18.51 25.94
C LYS A 115 9.38 -17.04 25.58
N PRO A 116 8.98 -16.08 26.45
CA PRO A 116 9.28 -14.68 26.22
C PRO A 116 10.78 -14.41 26.36
N ILE A 117 11.30 -13.51 25.52
CA ILE A 117 12.69 -13.04 25.54
C ILE A 117 12.66 -11.56 25.91
N LEU A 118 13.40 -11.18 26.95
CA LEU A 118 13.58 -9.80 27.33
C LEU A 118 14.85 -9.24 26.68
N LEU A 119 14.70 -8.30 25.74
CA LEU A 119 15.80 -7.52 25.20
C LEU A 119 16.00 -6.26 26.04
N TYR A 120 17.01 -6.26 26.90
CA TYR A 120 17.36 -5.13 27.75
C TYR A 120 18.41 -4.24 27.10
N GLY A 121 18.23 -2.92 27.17
CA GLY A 121 19.20 -1.95 26.64
C GLY A 121 18.71 -0.52 26.76
N VAL A 122 19.62 0.43 26.84
CA VAL A 122 19.32 1.86 26.92
C VAL A 122 18.70 2.39 25.62
N THR A 123 18.13 3.59 25.69
CA THR A 123 17.65 4.27 24.47
C THR A 123 18.83 4.53 23.53
N GLY A 124 18.64 4.28 22.24
CA GLY A 124 19.71 4.42 21.24
C GLY A 124 20.67 3.22 21.12
N SER A 125 20.53 2.15 21.95
CA SER A 125 21.39 0.95 21.83
C SER A 125 21.12 0.09 20.57
N GLY A 126 20.21 0.51 19.72
CA GLY A 126 19.89 -0.22 18.48
C GLY A 126 18.94 -1.40 18.65
N LYS A 127 18.11 -1.43 19.71
CA LYS A 127 17.07 -2.47 19.89
C LYS A 127 16.17 -2.64 18.66
N THR A 128 15.82 -1.52 18.00
CA THR A 128 15.00 -1.56 16.77
C THR A 128 15.69 -2.36 15.67
N HIS A 129 17.02 -2.27 15.54
CA HIS A 129 17.77 -3.07 14.57
C HIS A 129 17.67 -4.58 14.88
N VAL A 130 17.75 -4.95 16.15
CA VAL A 130 17.54 -6.35 16.58
C VAL A 130 16.13 -6.83 16.23
N TYR A 131 15.08 -6.00 16.50
CA TYR A 131 13.70 -6.34 16.13
C TYR A 131 13.53 -6.53 14.63
N ILE A 132 14.11 -5.64 13.82
CA ILE A 132 14.04 -5.73 12.37
C ILE A 132 14.67 -7.06 11.90
N LYS A 133 15.86 -7.41 12.40
CA LYS A 133 16.52 -8.67 12.05
C LYS A 133 15.73 -9.90 12.50
N ALA A 134 15.14 -9.87 13.69
CA ALA A 134 14.26 -10.93 14.17
C ALA A 134 13.01 -11.10 13.27
N ILE A 135 12.45 -10.00 12.78
CA ILE A 135 11.33 -10.03 11.84
C ILE A 135 11.77 -10.61 10.49
N GLU A 136 12.94 -10.21 9.94
CA GLU A 136 13.49 -10.79 8.73
C GLU A 136 13.59 -12.32 8.84
N LYS A 137 14.16 -12.82 9.96
CA LYS A 137 14.23 -14.26 10.23
C LYS A 137 12.85 -14.91 10.30
N THR A 138 11.88 -14.26 10.99
CA THR A 138 10.51 -14.76 11.12
C THR A 138 9.85 -14.89 9.75
N LEU A 139 9.98 -13.88 8.89
CA LEU A 139 9.44 -13.92 7.53
C LEU A 139 10.09 -15.01 6.68
N PHE A 140 11.40 -15.21 6.83
CA PHE A 140 12.13 -16.25 6.12
C PHE A 140 11.60 -17.66 6.48
N THR A 141 11.16 -17.88 7.71
CA THR A 141 10.52 -19.15 8.11
C THR A 141 9.07 -19.30 7.65
N GLY A 142 8.56 -18.39 6.85
CA GLY A 142 7.19 -18.42 6.37
C GLY A 142 6.15 -17.83 7.32
N ARG A 143 6.55 -17.39 8.52
CA ARG A 143 5.66 -16.83 9.57
C ARG A 143 5.47 -15.34 9.44
N SER A 144 4.49 -14.80 10.15
CA SER A 144 4.16 -13.37 10.21
C SER A 144 4.60 -12.75 11.55
N ALA A 145 4.65 -11.43 11.62
CA ALA A 145 5.08 -10.72 12.82
C ALA A 145 4.08 -9.63 13.23
N ILE A 146 3.87 -9.46 14.53
CA ILE A 146 3.14 -8.33 15.11
C ILE A 146 4.12 -7.54 15.97
N VAL A 147 4.24 -6.25 15.70
CA VAL A 147 5.06 -5.30 16.44
C VAL A 147 4.14 -4.37 17.23
N LEU A 148 4.11 -4.56 18.55
CA LEU A 148 3.32 -3.71 19.42
C LEU A 148 4.17 -2.54 19.93
N VAL A 149 3.68 -1.34 19.71
CA VAL A 149 4.31 -0.10 20.19
C VAL A 149 3.30 0.72 20.99
N PRO A 150 3.76 1.48 22.00
CA PRO A 150 2.89 2.45 22.67
C PRO A 150 2.29 3.43 21.66
N GLU A 151 1.03 3.83 21.85
CA GLU A 151 0.32 4.69 20.90
C GLU A 151 1.05 6.01 20.62
N LEU A 152 1.65 6.60 21.65
CA LEU A 152 2.46 7.81 21.54
C LEU A 152 3.78 7.62 20.77
N ALA A 153 4.27 6.40 20.67
CA ALA A 153 5.48 6.06 19.92
C ALA A 153 5.18 5.61 18.47
N LEU A 154 3.92 5.43 18.12
CA LEU A 154 3.49 5.05 16.77
C LEU A 154 3.45 6.28 15.86
N THR A 155 4.60 6.89 15.66
CA THR A 155 4.77 8.05 14.78
C THR A 155 4.90 7.61 13.32
N PRO A 156 4.61 8.49 12.34
CA PRO A 156 4.87 8.19 10.93
C PRO A 156 6.32 7.73 10.69
N GLN A 157 7.30 8.35 11.35
CA GLN A 157 8.72 7.99 11.23
C GLN A 157 8.98 6.56 11.70
N ALA A 158 8.37 6.13 12.81
CA ALA A 158 8.51 4.76 13.30
C ALA A 158 7.94 3.75 12.28
N VAL A 159 6.79 4.04 11.69
CA VAL A 159 6.20 3.20 10.64
C VAL A 159 7.07 3.16 9.39
N LEU A 160 7.55 4.32 8.94
CA LEU A 160 8.41 4.42 7.75
C LEU A 160 9.73 3.66 7.93
N GLN A 161 10.26 3.58 9.15
CA GLN A 161 11.44 2.77 9.45
C GLN A 161 11.19 1.27 9.16
N PHE A 162 10.03 0.72 9.52
CA PHE A 162 9.67 -0.66 9.14
C PHE A 162 9.44 -0.79 7.64
N ARG A 163 8.76 0.17 7.02
CA ARG A 163 8.53 0.16 5.57
C ARG A 163 9.81 0.28 4.77
N ALA A 164 10.83 0.98 5.27
CA ALA A 164 12.14 1.07 4.64
C ALA A 164 12.83 -0.28 4.50
N HIS A 165 12.57 -1.21 5.42
CA HIS A 165 13.14 -2.57 5.40
C HIS A 165 12.24 -3.58 4.70
N PHE A 166 10.92 -3.46 4.83
CA PHE A 166 9.97 -4.51 4.45
C PHE A 166 8.97 -4.08 3.37
N GLY A 167 9.04 -2.83 2.92
CA GLY A 167 8.19 -2.33 1.84
C GLY A 167 6.70 -2.53 2.11
N ASP A 168 6.03 -3.08 1.12
CA ASP A 168 4.58 -3.31 1.10
C ASP A 168 4.12 -4.49 1.96
N LEU A 169 5.01 -5.13 2.71
CA LEU A 169 4.62 -6.20 3.64
C LEU A 169 4.09 -5.65 4.99
N VAL A 170 4.19 -4.33 5.20
CA VAL A 170 3.88 -3.68 6.49
C VAL A 170 2.48 -3.07 6.48
N ALA A 171 1.61 -3.58 7.34
CA ALA A 171 0.36 -2.94 7.73
C ALA A 171 0.51 -2.15 9.01
N VAL A 172 -0.31 -1.10 9.17
CA VAL A 172 -0.37 -0.32 10.41
C VAL A 172 -1.78 -0.38 10.98
N LEU A 173 -1.89 -0.62 12.30
CA LEU A 173 -3.18 -0.64 13.00
C LEU A 173 -3.13 0.24 14.25
N HIS A 174 -3.91 1.33 14.26
CA HIS A 174 -4.07 2.23 15.39
C HIS A 174 -5.46 2.89 15.44
N SER A 175 -5.77 3.55 16.53
CA SER A 175 -7.07 4.19 16.76
C SER A 175 -7.39 5.34 15.79
N GLY A 176 -6.37 6.03 15.28
CA GLY A 176 -6.51 7.16 14.34
C GLY A 176 -6.86 6.77 12.91
N LEU A 177 -6.88 5.47 12.56
CA LEU A 177 -7.34 5.04 11.24
C LEU A 177 -8.85 5.21 11.09
N SER A 178 -9.30 5.67 9.92
CA SER A 178 -10.71 5.63 9.56
C SER A 178 -11.24 4.20 9.53
N THR A 179 -12.55 4.04 9.65
CA THR A 179 -13.19 2.70 9.57
C THR A 179 -12.85 1.99 8.27
N GLY A 180 -12.78 2.73 7.14
CA GLY A 180 -12.43 2.18 5.84
C GLY A 180 -10.98 1.69 5.76
N GLU A 181 -10.02 2.49 6.22
CA GLU A 181 -8.60 2.10 6.26
C GLU A 181 -8.36 0.90 7.16
N ARG A 182 -9.02 0.87 8.33
CA ARG A 182 -8.95 -0.28 9.24
C ARG A 182 -9.51 -1.55 8.60
N PHE A 183 -10.64 -1.46 7.93
CA PHE A 183 -11.26 -2.57 7.24
C PHE A 183 -10.39 -3.09 6.09
N ASP A 184 -9.85 -2.20 5.26
CA ASP A 184 -8.97 -2.56 4.15
C ASP A 184 -7.68 -3.21 4.66
N SER A 185 -7.03 -2.62 5.68
CA SER A 185 -5.84 -3.20 6.33
C SER A 185 -6.14 -4.61 6.89
N TRP A 186 -7.27 -4.77 7.58
CA TRP A 186 -7.68 -6.06 8.16
C TRP A 186 -7.83 -7.16 7.10
N ARG A 187 -8.48 -6.85 5.97
CA ARG A 187 -8.64 -7.77 4.84
C ARG A 187 -7.29 -8.15 4.22
N GLN A 188 -6.41 -7.17 4.04
CA GLN A 188 -5.09 -7.41 3.45
C GLN A 188 -4.17 -8.21 4.38
N ILE A 189 -4.27 -8.02 5.69
CA ILE A 189 -3.59 -8.87 6.67
C ILE A 189 -4.13 -10.30 6.58
N LYS A 190 -5.44 -10.47 6.61
CA LYS A 190 -6.08 -11.79 6.55
C LYS A 190 -5.75 -12.55 5.26
N SER A 191 -5.61 -11.86 4.13
CA SER A 191 -5.22 -12.47 2.86
C SER A 191 -3.73 -12.84 2.76
N GLY A 192 -2.91 -12.44 3.76
CA GLY A 192 -1.47 -12.67 3.75
C GLY A 192 -0.65 -11.69 2.90
N ARG A 193 -1.28 -10.66 2.32
CA ARG A 193 -0.56 -9.61 1.61
C ARG A 193 0.34 -8.82 2.56
N TYR A 194 -0.19 -8.45 3.72
CA TYR A 194 0.58 -7.87 4.81
C TYR A 194 0.98 -8.98 5.78
N ARG A 195 2.27 -9.13 6.00
CA ARG A 195 2.84 -10.15 6.88
C ARG A 195 3.44 -9.57 8.15
N ILE A 196 3.56 -8.26 8.21
CA ILE A 196 4.03 -7.52 9.38
C ILE A 196 2.93 -6.53 9.76
N VAL A 197 2.51 -6.57 11.01
CA VAL A 197 1.56 -5.62 11.57
C VAL A 197 2.26 -4.78 12.63
N VAL A 198 2.33 -3.47 12.43
CA VAL A 198 2.84 -2.51 13.40
C VAL A 198 1.64 -1.76 13.99
N GLY A 199 1.52 -1.74 15.31
CA GLY A 199 0.37 -1.04 15.88
C GLY A 199 0.36 -0.93 17.39
N ALA A 200 -0.67 -0.25 17.90
CA ALA A 200 -0.92 -0.14 19.33
C ALA A 200 -1.45 -1.46 19.91
N ARG A 201 -1.83 -1.47 21.19
CA ARG A 201 -2.31 -2.68 21.90
C ARG A 201 -3.38 -3.47 21.12
N SER A 202 -4.28 -2.80 20.41
CA SER A 202 -5.34 -3.46 19.63
C SER A 202 -4.83 -4.25 18.43
N ALA A 203 -3.60 -4.01 17.97
CA ALA A 203 -3.00 -4.75 16.87
C ALA A 203 -2.71 -6.23 17.21
N ILE A 204 -2.72 -6.61 18.50
CA ILE A 204 -2.60 -8.03 18.91
C ILE A 204 -3.71 -8.91 18.34
N PHE A 205 -4.86 -8.33 18.01
CA PHE A 205 -5.99 -9.04 17.40
C PHE A 205 -5.93 -9.08 15.86
N ALA A 206 -4.83 -8.64 15.26
CA ALA A 206 -4.68 -8.68 13.81
C ALA A 206 -4.73 -10.13 13.30
N PRO A 207 -5.47 -10.41 12.21
CA PRO A 207 -5.63 -11.76 11.68
C PRO A 207 -4.43 -12.16 10.81
N VAL A 208 -3.24 -12.12 11.39
CA VAL A 208 -2.02 -12.53 10.68
C VAL A 208 -2.06 -14.02 10.37
N PRO A 209 -1.72 -14.43 9.14
CA PRO A 209 -1.55 -15.85 8.85
C PRO A 209 -0.33 -16.39 9.61
N ASN A 210 -0.38 -17.68 9.93
CA ASN A 210 0.70 -18.39 10.62
C ASN A 210 2.00 -18.36 9.83
#